data_68f9065b952e5ad4a83ee25d9a1643b0
#
_entry.id   68f9065b952e5ad4a83ee25d9a1643b0
#
_cell.length_a   1.000
_cell.length_b   1.000
_cell.length_c   1.000
_cell.angle_alpha   90.00
_cell.angle_beta   90.00
_cell.angle_gamma   90.00
#
_symmetry.space_group_name_H-M   'P 1'
#
loop_
_entity.id
_entity.type
_entity.pdbx_description
1 polymer ?
#
loop_
_entity_poly.entity_id
_entity_poly.type
_entity_poly.pdbx_seq_one_letter_code
_entity_poly.pdbx_strand_id
1 'polypeptide(L)'
;VDNIFRLRAELEALALEWAKEHVTDADLEELRLLTEGMKKAAMALDLPVFYENDLAFHRKIWELAGNTYLAEALEKVVVPLFAFFVMKNVRVFG
;
A
#
# COMPACT_ATOMS: atom_id res chain seq x y z
N VAL A 1 -19.32 0.57 4.53
CA VAL A 1 -18.12 1.25 4.03
C VAL A 1 -17.24 1.71 5.18
N ASP A 2 -17.81 2.38 6.17
CA ASP A 2 -17.06 2.85 7.33
C ASP A 2 -16.40 1.70 8.10
N ASN A 3 -17.07 0.56 8.18
CA ASN A 3 -16.55 -0.60 8.91
C ASN A 3 -15.29 -1.17 8.25
N ILE A 4 -15.26 -1.20 6.92
CA ILE A 4 -14.10 -1.73 6.21
C ILE A 4 -12.91 -0.76 6.30
N PHE A 5 -13.14 0.54 6.23
CA PHE A 5 -12.08 1.52 6.38
C PHE A 5 -11.52 1.55 7.80
N ARG A 6 -12.39 1.35 8.79
CA ARG A 6 -11.96 1.25 10.18
C ARG A 6 -11.09 -0.01 10.38
N LEU A 7 -11.54 -1.13 9.85
CA LEU A 7 -10.76 -2.38 9.91
C LEU A 7 -9.41 -2.21 9.23
N ARG A 8 -9.39 -1.60 8.04
CA ARG A 8 -8.16 -1.32 7.32
C ARG A 8 -7.19 -0.50 8.17
N ALA A 9 -7.68 0.57 8.80
CA ALA A 9 -6.84 1.44 9.62
C ALA A 9 -6.20 0.68 10.78
N GLU A 10 -6.97 -0.18 11.43
CA GLU A 10 -6.48 -1.00 12.54
C GLU A 10 -5.41 -2.00 12.07
N LEU A 11 -5.68 -2.69 10.97
CA LEU A 11 -4.76 -3.69 10.43
C LEU A 11 -3.47 -3.04 9.91
N GLU A 12 -3.58 -1.89 9.25
CA GLU A 12 -2.42 -1.16 8.73
C GLU A 12 -1.54 -0.63 9.86
N ALA A 13 -2.15 -0.12 10.93
CA ALA A 13 -1.42 0.34 12.10
C ALA A 13 -0.65 -0.80 12.75
N LEU A 14 -1.27 -1.96 12.87
CA LEU A 14 -0.64 -3.16 13.43
C LEU A 14 0.54 -3.62 12.58
N ALA A 15 0.37 -3.60 11.26
CA ALA A 15 1.44 -3.98 10.33
C ALA A 15 2.65 -3.04 10.47
N LEU A 16 2.41 -1.73 10.58
CA LEU A 16 3.48 -0.76 10.78
C LEU A 16 4.24 -1.00 12.09
N GLU A 17 3.50 -1.25 13.16
CA GLU A 17 4.10 -1.50 14.46
C GLU A 17 5.02 -2.71 14.42
N TRP A 18 4.56 -3.80 13.82
CA TRP A 18 5.35 -5.03 13.75
C TRP A 18 6.50 -4.91 12.74
N ALA A 19 6.30 -4.17 11.64
CA ALA A 19 7.35 -3.95 10.65
C ALA A 19 8.56 -3.21 11.25
N LYS A 20 8.32 -2.29 12.18
CA LYS A 20 9.41 -1.55 12.84
C LYS A 20 10.43 -2.46 13.52
N GLU A 21 9.99 -3.63 13.95
CA GLU A 21 10.87 -4.58 14.65
C GLU A 21 11.84 -5.29 13.71
N HIS A 22 11.54 -5.32 12.41
CA HIS A 22 12.28 -6.11 11.43
C HIS A 22 12.90 -5.31 10.30
N VAL A 23 12.59 -4.02 10.20
CA VAL A 23 13.03 -3.20 9.07
C VAL A 23 14.55 -3.02 9.09
N THR A 24 15.18 -3.20 7.92
CA THR A 24 16.59 -2.98 7.72
C THR A 24 16.83 -1.72 6.90
N ASP A 25 18.09 -1.26 6.80
CA ASP A 25 18.43 -0.11 5.96
C ASP A 25 18.12 -0.39 4.49
N ALA A 26 18.34 -1.63 4.04
CA ALA A 26 18.00 -2.03 2.67
C ALA A 26 16.49 -1.94 2.42
N ASP A 27 15.68 -2.34 3.40
CA ASP A 27 14.23 -2.24 3.32
C ASP A 27 13.77 -0.79 3.25
N LEU A 28 14.38 0.08 4.05
CA LEU A 28 14.08 1.51 4.04
C LEU A 28 14.41 2.13 2.69
N GLU A 29 15.51 1.72 2.07
CA GLU A 29 15.88 2.20 0.74
C GLU A 29 14.87 1.74 -0.31
N GLU A 30 14.40 0.51 -0.24
CA GLU A 30 13.37 0.01 -1.13
C GLU A 30 12.08 0.80 -1.00
N LEU A 31 11.66 1.08 0.23
CA LEU A 31 10.48 1.92 0.50
C LEU A 31 10.66 3.33 -0.04
N ARG A 32 11.86 3.89 0.11
CA ARG A 32 12.18 5.22 -0.41
C ARG A 32 12.04 5.26 -1.93
N LEU A 33 12.54 4.23 -2.62
CA LEU A 33 12.44 4.16 -4.07
C LEU A 33 10.99 4.06 -4.54
N LEU A 34 10.15 3.33 -3.81
CA LEU A 34 8.73 3.25 -4.12
C LEU A 34 8.04 4.61 -3.95
N THR A 35 8.41 5.34 -2.89
CA THR A 35 7.89 6.69 -2.66
C THR A 35 8.32 7.65 -3.78
N GLU A 36 9.57 7.54 -4.24
CA GLU A 36 10.03 8.34 -5.38
C GLU A 36 9.25 8.01 -6.64
N GLY A 37 8.96 6.73 -6.87
CA GLY A 37 8.14 6.31 -7.99
C GLY A 37 6.74 6.89 -7.95
N MET A 38 6.13 6.94 -6.77
CA MET A 38 4.81 7.56 -6.58
C MET A 38 4.86 9.05 -6.90
N LYS A 39 5.89 9.73 -6.41
CA LYS A 39 6.06 11.17 -6.63
C LYS A 39 6.19 11.50 -8.11
N LYS A 40 7.04 10.76 -8.83
CA LYS A 40 7.22 10.94 -10.26
C LYS A 40 5.94 10.67 -11.03
N ALA A 41 5.23 9.61 -10.68
CA ALA A 41 3.95 9.27 -11.32
C ALA A 41 2.90 10.34 -11.08
N ALA A 42 2.83 10.88 -9.86
CA ALA A 42 1.90 11.96 -9.53
C ALA A 42 2.18 13.21 -10.35
N MET A 43 3.46 13.58 -10.50
CA MET A 43 3.86 14.74 -11.28
C MET A 43 3.54 14.56 -12.76
N ALA A 44 3.64 13.34 -13.26
CA ALA A 44 3.31 13.00 -14.65
C ALA A 44 1.82 12.72 -14.88
N LEU A 45 1.02 12.76 -13.83
CA LEU A 45 -0.40 12.39 -13.85
C LEU A 45 -0.62 10.95 -14.34
N ASP A 46 0.35 10.09 -14.05
CA ASP A 46 0.27 8.66 -14.39
C ASP A 46 -0.33 7.90 -13.22
N LEU A 47 -1.66 7.91 -13.13
CA LEU A 47 -2.36 7.31 -12.01
C LEU A 47 -2.17 5.79 -11.89
N PRO A 48 -2.20 5.01 -12.99
CA PRO A 48 -1.92 3.59 -12.87
C PRO A 48 -0.57 3.28 -12.22
N VAL A 49 0.49 3.97 -12.64
CA VAL A 49 1.83 3.79 -12.07
C VAL A 49 1.87 4.27 -10.62
N PHE A 50 1.20 5.38 -10.31
CA PHE A 50 1.10 5.86 -8.93
C PHE A 50 0.51 4.79 -8.00
N TYR A 51 -0.64 4.23 -8.37
CA TYR A 51 -1.30 3.22 -7.55
C TYR A 51 -0.52 1.92 -7.48
N GLU A 52 0.18 1.54 -8.55
CA GLU A 52 1.05 0.37 -8.56
C GLU A 52 2.16 0.50 -7.51
N ASN A 53 2.82 1.65 -7.48
CA ASN A 53 3.87 1.93 -6.49
C ASN A 53 3.30 2.03 -5.08
N ASP A 54 2.13 2.63 -4.94
CA ASP A 54 1.45 2.76 -3.65
C ASP A 54 1.12 1.39 -3.06
N LEU A 55 0.55 0.51 -3.87
CA LEU A 55 0.24 -0.85 -3.42
C LEU A 55 1.51 -1.63 -3.08
N ALA A 56 2.56 -1.49 -3.89
CA ALA A 56 3.84 -2.15 -3.63
C ALA A 56 4.45 -1.67 -2.30
N PHE A 57 4.32 -0.38 -2.00
CA PHE A 57 4.76 0.21 -0.73
C PHE A 57 4.03 -0.46 0.45
N HIS A 58 2.72 -0.53 0.37
CA HIS A 58 1.92 -1.16 1.44
C HIS A 58 2.26 -2.64 1.60
N ARG A 59 2.38 -3.37 0.49
CA ARG A 59 2.73 -4.79 0.53
C ARG A 59 4.10 -5.03 1.17
N LYS A 60 5.04 -4.14 0.92
CA LYS A 60 6.36 -4.24 1.56
C LYS A 60 6.23 -4.12 3.08
N ILE A 61 5.43 -3.18 3.56
CA ILE A 61 5.18 -3.03 5.00
C ILE A 61 4.56 -4.31 5.57
N TRP A 62 3.55 -4.87 4.87
CA TRP A 62 2.89 -6.09 5.33
C TRP A 62 3.85 -7.27 5.42
N GLU A 63 4.75 -7.40 4.44
CA GLU A 63 5.79 -8.42 4.44
C GLU A 63 6.74 -8.24 5.62
N LEU A 64 7.17 -7.01 5.89
CA LEU A 64 8.06 -6.69 6.99
C LEU A 64 7.45 -6.96 8.36
N ALA A 65 6.12 -6.91 8.47
CA ALA A 65 5.44 -7.24 9.72
C ALA A 65 5.67 -8.69 10.14
N GLY A 66 6.01 -9.56 9.19
CA GLY A 66 6.42 -10.93 9.50
C GLY A 66 5.31 -11.87 9.95
N ASN A 67 4.05 -11.52 9.67
CA ASN A 67 2.90 -12.34 10.04
C ASN A 67 2.04 -12.60 8.80
N THR A 68 2.04 -13.85 8.33
CA THR A 68 1.33 -14.22 7.10
C THR A 68 -0.18 -14.06 7.22
N TYR A 69 -0.74 -14.27 8.40
CA TYR A 69 -2.18 -14.10 8.61
C TYR A 69 -2.59 -12.63 8.49
N LEU A 70 -1.77 -11.75 9.05
CA LEU A 70 -2.01 -10.32 8.93
C LEU A 70 -1.89 -9.87 7.47
N ALA A 71 -0.86 -10.33 6.77
CA ALA A 71 -0.66 -10.00 5.35
C ALA A 71 -1.83 -10.49 4.50
N GLU A 72 -2.31 -11.70 4.72
CA GLU A 72 -3.47 -12.22 4.00
C GLU A 72 -4.74 -11.43 4.27
N ALA A 73 -4.96 -11.03 5.52
CA ALA A 73 -6.11 -10.20 5.89
C ALA A 73 -6.05 -8.85 5.19
N LEU A 74 -4.88 -8.22 5.17
CA LEU A 74 -4.67 -6.94 4.48
C LEU A 74 -4.86 -7.06 2.98
N GLU A 75 -4.38 -8.14 2.36
CA GLU A 75 -4.62 -8.39 0.93
C GLU A 75 -6.11 -8.41 0.64
N LYS A 76 -6.90 -9.12 1.44
CA LYS A 76 -8.35 -9.24 1.24
C LYS A 76 -9.10 -7.93 1.47
N VAL A 77 -8.66 -7.11 2.42
CA VAL A 77 -9.33 -5.86 2.76
C VAL A 77 -8.89 -4.73 1.83
N VAL A 78 -7.59 -4.61 1.59
CA VAL A 78 -7.01 -3.42 0.94
C VAL A 78 -6.96 -3.52 -0.58
N VAL A 79 -6.56 -4.67 -1.13
CA VAL A 79 -6.39 -4.80 -2.58
C VAL A 79 -7.66 -4.51 -3.37
N PRO A 80 -8.85 -5.00 -2.97
CA PRO A 80 -10.08 -4.63 -3.67
C PRO A 80 -10.37 -3.13 -3.63
N LEU A 81 -9.98 -2.44 -2.55
CA LEU A 81 -10.15 -0.98 -2.46
C LEU A 81 -9.25 -0.27 -3.46
N PHE A 82 -7.99 -0.72 -3.62
CA PHE A 82 -7.09 -0.18 -4.64
C PHE A 82 -7.66 -0.38 -6.04
N ALA A 83 -8.14 -1.57 -6.35
CA ALA A 83 -8.74 -1.86 -7.65
C ALA A 83 -9.92 -0.93 -7.92
N PHE A 84 -10.78 -0.72 -6.92
CA PHE A 84 -11.91 0.18 -7.04
C PHE A 84 -11.48 1.61 -7.35
N PHE A 85 -10.49 2.13 -6.61
CA PHE A 85 -9.99 3.48 -6.83
C PHE A 85 -9.33 3.65 -8.18
N VAL A 86 -8.55 2.68 -8.62
CA VAL A 86 -7.92 2.71 -9.95
C VAL A 86 -8.98 2.76 -11.04
N MET A 87 -9.98 1.90 -10.98
CA MET A 87 -11.06 1.86 -11.96
C MET A 87 -11.84 3.16 -12.00
N LYS A 88 -12.15 3.71 -10.83
CA LYS A 88 -12.89 4.97 -10.71
C LYS A 88 -12.10 6.12 -11.34
N ASN A 89 -10.82 6.21 -11.06
CA ASN A 89 -9.98 7.30 -11.58
C ASN A 89 -9.72 7.17 -13.07
N VAL A 90 -9.55 5.97 -13.57
CA VAL A 90 -9.41 5.73 -15.01
C VAL A 90 -10.66 6.17 -15.75
N ARG A 91 -11.84 5.94 -15.17
CA ARG A 91 -13.11 6.40 -15.75
C ARG A 91 -13.19 7.92 -15.82
N VAL A 92 -12.66 8.60 -14.79
CA VAL A 92 -12.71 10.06 -14.73
C VAL A 92 -11.73 10.68 -15.74
N PHE A 93 -10.55 10.10 -15.88
CA PHE A 93 -9.47 10.68 -16.69
C PHE A 93 -9.27 9.98 -18.03
N GLY A 94 -9.83 8.83 -18.19
CA GLY A 94 -9.69 8.04 -19.39
C GLY A 94 -10.94 8.00 -20.17
#